data_946cffa43bb698a27c69f4677e028264
#
_entry.id   946cffa43bb698a27c69f4677e028264
#
_cell.length_a   1.000
_cell.length_b   1.000
_cell.length_c   1.000
_cell.angle_alpha   90.00
_cell.angle_beta   90.00
_cell.angle_gamma   90.00
#
_symmetry.space_group_name_H-M   'P 1'
#
loop_
_entity.id
_entity.type
_entity.pdbx_description
1 polymer ?
#
loop_
_entity_poly.entity_id
_entity_poly.type
_entity_poly.pdbx_seq_one_letter_code
_entity_poly.pdbx_strand_id
1 'polypeptide(L)'
;MSILKDSPEEQISVYPLRHSNDIYLFSNVFSEDMCNKLIDYTNENAKYHLKLGEGQNVQGYEGRIQYNNTFYKPISSKIVDIGKFINKKYLIPFGSFNSYNHEKLHIRKIYGPTKLHADGPISNMSGPDVSITVEKIRSLSLIIALNSDYDGGEIVFPCQNFKTKLTRGEAIVFPPYWTHPHNTEELKNNTFRYTINTWLSF
;
A
#
# COMPACT_ATOMS: atom_id res chain seq x y z
N MET A 1 -41.05 2.35 -11.03
CA MET A 1 -39.95 1.43 -11.32
C MET A 1 -38.83 2.27 -11.96
N SER A 2 -38.04 2.93 -11.12
CA SER A 2 -36.95 3.83 -11.58
C SER A 2 -35.67 3.03 -11.66
N ILE A 3 -35.15 2.90 -12.86
CA ILE A 3 -33.86 2.30 -13.17
C ILE A 3 -32.80 3.27 -12.63
N LEU A 4 -32.11 2.86 -11.58
CA LEU A 4 -30.88 3.52 -11.13
C LEU A 4 -29.87 3.37 -12.27
N LYS A 5 -29.53 4.49 -12.90
CA LYS A 5 -28.40 4.55 -13.82
C LYS A 5 -27.12 4.33 -13.02
N ASP A 6 -26.45 3.23 -13.30
CA ASP A 6 -25.11 2.95 -12.82
C ASP A 6 -24.21 4.13 -13.22
N SER A 7 -23.57 4.74 -12.21
CA SER A 7 -22.48 5.68 -12.45
C SER A 7 -21.37 4.94 -13.18
N PRO A 8 -20.69 5.58 -14.17
CA PRO A 8 -19.60 4.93 -14.86
C PRO A 8 -18.55 4.51 -13.81
N GLU A 9 -18.27 3.21 -13.75
CA GLU A 9 -17.14 2.69 -12.98
C GLU A 9 -15.90 3.42 -13.47
N GLU A 10 -15.28 4.23 -12.61
CA GLU A 10 -13.97 4.82 -12.88
C GLU A 10 -13.01 3.66 -13.13
N GLN A 11 -12.68 3.42 -14.38
CA GLN A 11 -11.75 2.37 -14.77
C GLN A 11 -10.40 2.70 -14.13
N ILE A 12 -9.95 1.81 -13.25
CA ILE A 12 -8.58 1.82 -12.75
C ILE A 12 -7.68 1.66 -13.98
N SER A 13 -7.00 2.73 -14.37
CA SER A 13 -6.09 2.67 -15.50
C SER A 13 -4.79 2.01 -15.02
N VAL A 14 -4.54 0.83 -15.56
CA VAL A 14 -3.33 0.06 -15.27
C VAL A 14 -2.27 0.47 -16.27
N TYR A 15 -1.25 1.16 -15.80
CA TYR A 15 -0.01 1.31 -16.56
C TYR A 15 1.04 0.35 -15.97
N PRO A 16 1.20 -0.84 -16.53
CA PRO A 16 2.36 -1.63 -16.18
C PRO A 16 3.58 -0.92 -16.75
N LEU A 17 4.23 -0.10 -15.96
CA LEU A 17 5.62 0.24 -16.22
C LEU A 17 6.40 -1.08 -16.15
N ARG A 18 6.57 -1.73 -17.29
CA ARG A 18 7.50 -2.83 -17.44
C ARG A 18 8.93 -2.29 -17.32
N HIS A 19 9.30 -1.88 -16.12
CA HIS A 19 10.67 -1.94 -15.72
C HIS A 19 10.84 -3.28 -15.04
N SER A 20 11.27 -4.26 -15.83
CA SER A 20 11.85 -5.52 -15.43
C SER A 20 11.65 -5.83 -13.95
N ASN A 21 10.81 -6.77 -13.58
CA ASN A 21 10.73 -7.39 -12.28
C ASN A 21 9.56 -6.94 -11.39
N ASP A 22 8.32 -7.19 -11.84
CA ASP A 22 7.17 -7.32 -10.93
C ASP A 22 6.80 -6.09 -10.08
N ILE A 23 7.19 -4.88 -10.49
CA ILE A 23 6.69 -3.62 -9.93
C ILE A 23 5.57 -3.09 -10.82
N TYR A 24 4.39 -2.85 -10.22
CA TYR A 24 3.18 -2.41 -10.92
C TYR A 24 2.71 -1.07 -10.37
N LEU A 25 2.42 -0.12 -11.25
CA LEU A 25 1.78 1.14 -10.91
C LEU A 25 0.34 1.17 -11.39
N PHE A 26 -0.55 1.67 -10.54
CA PHE A 26 -1.97 1.84 -10.82
C PHE A 26 -2.34 3.30 -10.58
N SER A 27 -2.92 3.97 -11.58
CA SER A 27 -3.44 5.33 -11.42
C SER A 27 -4.92 5.31 -11.06
N ASN A 28 -5.39 6.41 -10.48
CA ASN A 28 -6.81 6.63 -10.14
C ASN A 28 -7.42 5.51 -9.24
N VAL A 29 -6.62 4.93 -8.35
CA VAL A 29 -7.13 3.96 -7.36
C VAL A 29 -8.10 4.63 -6.41
N PHE A 30 -7.78 5.85 -5.97
CA PHE A 30 -8.66 6.71 -5.19
C PHE A 30 -8.87 8.05 -5.90
N SER A 31 -10.08 8.58 -5.81
CA SER A 31 -10.39 9.95 -6.21
C SER A 31 -9.72 10.96 -5.27
N GLU A 32 -9.57 12.19 -5.72
CA GLU A 32 -9.04 13.27 -4.90
C GLU A 32 -9.87 13.49 -3.62
N ASP A 33 -11.20 13.43 -3.72
CA ASP A 33 -12.11 13.54 -2.58
C ASP A 33 -11.86 12.45 -1.53
N MET A 34 -11.69 11.20 -1.98
CA MET A 34 -11.38 10.09 -1.08
C MET A 34 -10.02 10.26 -0.41
N CYS A 35 -9.01 10.71 -1.14
CA CYS A 35 -7.69 10.99 -0.59
C CYS A 35 -7.75 12.09 0.47
N ASN A 36 -8.44 13.20 0.21
CA ASN A 36 -8.60 14.30 1.15
C ASN A 36 -9.30 13.84 2.44
N LYS A 37 -10.41 13.12 2.33
CA LYS A 37 -11.13 12.56 3.49
C LYS A 37 -10.25 11.63 4.34
N LEU A 38 -9.38 10.85 3.72
CA LEU A 38 -8.45 9.97 4.43
C LEU A 38 -7.32 10.75 5.12
N ILE A 39 -6.85 11.84 4.53
CA ILE A 39 -5.87 12.75 5.16
C ILE A 39 -6.49 13.43 6.37
N ASP A 40 -7.71 13.96 6.24
CA ASP A 40 -8.44 14.58 7.35
C ASP A 40 -8.66 13.58 8.48
N TYR A 41 -9.15 12.39 8.18
CA TYR A 41 -9.28 11.30 9.14
C TYR A 41 -7.95 11.00 9.87
N THR A 42 -6.83 10.97 9.13
CA THR A 42 -5.50 10.74 9.71
C THR A 42 -5.11 11.83 10.70
N ASN A 43 -5.34 13.09 10.34
CA ASN A 43 -4.99 14.23 11.20
C ASN A 43 -5.89 14.32 12.45
N GLU A 44 -7.19 14.10 12.31
CA GLU A 44 -8.16 14.10 13.42
C GLU A 44 -7.88 12.99 14.43
N ASN A 45 -7.39 11.84 13.96
CA ASN A 45 -7.09 10.67 14.80
C ASN A 45 -5.62 10.56 15.20
N ALA A 46 -4.79 11.56 14.92
CA ALA A 46 -3.34 11.54 15.14
C ALA A 46 -2.94 11.15 16.58
N LYS A 47 -3.72 11.55 17.59
CA LYS A 47 -3.49 11.21 19.00
C LYS A 47 -3.57 9.70 19.32
N TYR A 48 -4.23 8.93 18.46
CA TYR A 48 -4.36 7.47 18.61
C TYR A 48 -3.34 6.71 17.74
N HIS A 49 -2.55 7.42 16.95
CA HIS A 49 -1.58 6.82 16.06
C HIS A 49 -0.30 6.48 16.82
N LEU A 50 0.26 5.32 16.50
CA LEU A 50 1.57 4.92 16.98
C LEU A 50 2.63 5.81 16.33
N LYS A 51 3.48 6.43 17.14
CA LYS A 51 4.66 7.14 16.65
C LYS A 51 5.70 6.11 16.19
N LEU A 52 6.10 6.21 14.94
CA LEU A 52 7.19 5.44 14.35
C LEU A 52 8.47 6.28 14.44
N GLY A 53 9.57 5.69 14.87
CA GLY A 53 10.81 6.43 15.09
C GLY A 53 12.02 5.53 15.30
N GLU A 54 12.81 5.79 16.33
CA GLU A 54 14.04 5.06 16.63
C GLU A 54 13.84 3.55 16.63
N GLY A 55 14.70 2.83 15.90
CA GLY A 55 14.60 1.37 15.72
C GLY A 55 13.59 0.90 14.68
N GLN A 56 12.74 1.78 14.16
CA GLN A 56 11.81 1.49 13.08
C GLN A 56 12.40 1.79 11.69
N ASN A 57 11.88 1.11 10.68
CA ASN A 57 12.32 1.37 9.30
C ASN A 57 11.78 2.69 8.73
N VAL A 58 10.77 3.27 9.34
CA VAL A 58 10.08 4.48 8.88
C VAL A 58 9.92 5.49 10.02
N GLN A 59 9.96 6.78 9.72
CA GLN A 59 9.69 7.86 10.67
C GLN A 59 8.35 8.51 10.35
N GLY A 60 7.45 8.53 11.32
CA GLY A 60 6.11 9.06 11.12
C GLY A 60 5.12 8.65 12.20
N TYR A 61 3.86 8.64 11.81
CA TYR A 61 2.74 8.16 12.62
C TYR A 61 1.97 7.11 11.82
N GLU A 62 1.55 6.05 12.49
CA GLU A 62 0.78 4.97 11.90
C GLU A 62 -0.51 4.74 12.70
N GLY A 63 -1.62 4.78 11.99
CA GLY A 63 -2.92 4.34 12.46
C GLY A 63 -3.39 3.12 11.68
N ARG A 64 -4.57 2.62 12.07
CA ARG A 64 -5.24 1.49 11.40
C ARG A 64 -6.66 1.85 11.05
N ILE A 65 -7.08 1.55 9.83
CA ILE A 65 -8.48 1.63 9.44
C ILE A 65 -9.12 0.30 9.81
N GLN A 66 -9.99 0.32 10.83
CA GLN A 66 -10.67 -0.86 11.34
C GLN A 66 -11.82 -1.28 10.40
N TYR A 67 -12.19 -2.56 10.44
CA TYR A 67 -13.23 -3.13 9.56
C TYR A 67 -14.62 -2.49 9.72
N ASN A 68 -14.91 -1.89 10.88
CA ASN A 68 -16.15 -1.16 11.16
C ASN A 68 -16.10 0.32 10.74
N ASN A 69 -14.95 0.80 10.26
CA ASN A 69 -14.81 2.16 9.73
C ASN A 69 -15.45 2.27 8.35
N THR A 70 -16.11 3.39 8.08
CA THR A 70 -16.80 3.64 6.79
C THR A 70 -15.85 3.58 5.59
N PHE A 71 -14.58 3.92 5.76
CA PHE A 71 -13.55 3.84 4.72
C PHE A 71 -13.09 2.42 4.42
N TYR A 72 -13.28 1.46 5.33
CA TYR A 72 -12.70 0.12 5.18
C TYR A 72 -13.17 -0.58 3.91
N LYS A 73 -14.50 -0.68 3.72
CA LYS A 73 -15.07 -1.42 2.58
C LYS A 73 -14.64 -0.85 1.21
N PRO A 74 -14.75 0.48 0.96
CA PRO A 74 -14.28 1.06 -0.30
C PRO A 74 -12.79 0.81 -0.57
N ILE A 75 -11.94 0.95 0.43
CA ILE A 75 -10.49 0.69 0.30
C ILE A 75 -10.23 -0.78 0.02
N SER A 76 -10.82 -1.67 0.82
CA SER A 76 -10.69 -3.12 0.69
C SER A 76 -11.10 -3.61 -0.69
N SER A 77 -12.21 -3.12 -1.22
CA SER A 77 -12.69 -3.48 -2.56
C SER A 77 -11.65 -3.15 -3.63
N LYS A 78 -11.11 -1.93 -3.65
CA LYS A 78 -10.09 -1.51 -4.62
C LYS A 78 -8.81 -2.34 -4.51
N ILE A 79 -8.37 -2.65 -3.29
CA ILE A 79 -7.18 -3.50 -3.06
C ILE A 79 -7.40 -4.91 -3.61
N VAL A 80 -8.55 -5.50 -3.35
CA VAL A 80 -8.92 -6.83 -3.86
C VAL A 80 -8.98 -6.83 -5.39
N ASP A 81 -9.52 -5.79 -6.02
CA ASP A 81 -9.60 -5.67 -7.47
C ASP A 81 -8.20 -5.58 -8.10
N ILE A 82 -7.28 -4.83 -7.49
CA ILE A 82 -5.86 -4.79 -7.88
C ILE A 82 -5.24 -6.20 -7.78
N GLY A 83 -5.46 -6.91 -6.68
CA GLY A 83 -4.96 -8.27 -6.48
C GLY A 83 -5.49 -9.23 -7.54
N LYS A 84 -6.79 -9.22 -7.81
CA LYS A 84 -7.42 -10.02 -8.87
C LYS A 84 -6.82 -9.72 -10.25
N PHE A 85 -6.62 -8.42 -10.56
CA PHE A 85 -6.02 -8.02 -11.82
C PHE A 85 -4.61 -8.56 -11.99
N ILE A 86 -3.73 -8.38 -10.99
CA ILE A 86 -2.36 -8.87 -11.03
C ILE A 86 -2.34 -10.39 -11.16
N ASN A 87 -3.13 -11.10 -10.36
CA ASN A 87 -3.23 -12.54 -10.43
C ASN A 87 -3.64 -13.01 -11.82
N LYS A 88 -4.73 -12.50 -12.34
CA LYS A 88 -5.24 -12.88 -13.67
C LYS A 88 -4.24 -12.61 -14.78
N LYS A 89 -3.54 -11.49 -14.74
CA LYS A 89 -2.69 -11.06 -15.85
C LYS A 89 -1.27 -11.62 -15.80
N TYR A 90 -0.72 -11.80 -14.60
CA TYR A 90 0.71 -12.07 -14.40
C TYR A 90 1.00 -13.37 -13.63
N LEU A 91 0.13 -13.80 -12.72
CA LEU A 91 0.40 -14.92 -11.82
C LEU A 91 -0.32 -16.21 -12.20
N ILE A 92 -1.33 -16.19 -13.06
CA ILE A 92 -2.07 -17.38 -13.50
C ILE A 92 -1.16 -18.53 -13.96
N PRO A 93 -0.03 -18.30 -14.67
CA PRO A 93 0.86 -19.39 -15.04
C PRO A 93 1.44 -20.17 -13.84
N PHE A 94 1.41 -19.59 -12.65
CA PHE A 94 1.98 -20.17 -11.43
C PHE A 94 0.93 -20.78 -10.49
N GLY A 95 -0.32 -20.80 -10.88
CA GLY A 95 -1.45 -21.36 -10.12
C GLY A 95 -2.59 -20.38 -9.94
N SER A 96 -3.82 -20.91 -9.87
CA SER A 96 -5.00 -20.10 -9.58
C SER A 96 -5.14 -19.94 -8.07
N PHE A 97 -5.00 -18.72 -7.59
CA PHE A 97 -5.31 -18.37 -6.21
C PHE A 97 -6.78 -17.95 -6.10
N ASN A 98 -7.57 -18.71 -5.34
CA ASN A 98 -9.02 -18.50 -5.27
C ASN A 98 -9.47 -17.56 -4.16
N SER A 99 -8.57 -17.14 -3.28
CA SER A 99 -8.87 -16.20 -2.21
C SER A 99 -7.91 -15.01 -2.23
N TYR A 100 -8.47 -13.80 -2.22
CA TYR A 100 -7.72 -12.57 -2.13
C TYR A 100 -8.00 -11.96 -0.76
N ASN A 101 -7.02 -12.02 0.10
CA ASN A 101 -7.07 -11.39 1.40
C ASN A 101 -6.02 -10.29 1.46
N HIS A 102 -6.32 -9.21 2.15
CA HIS A 102 -5.31 -8.25 2.54
C HIS A 102 -5.17 -8.21 4.06
N GLU A 103 -4.01 -7.78 4.51
CA GLU A 103 -3.75 -7.55 5.92
C GLU A 103 -4.45 -6.27 6.42
N LYS A 104 -4.15 -5.89 7.64
CA LYS A 104 -4.64 -4.64 8.24
C LYS A 104 -4.31 -3.45 7.32
N LEU A 105 -5.24 -2.52 7.20
CA LEU A 105 -5.02 -1.28 6.47
C LEU A 105 -4.28 -0.30 7.38
N HIS A 106 -3.02 -0.07 7.09
CA HIS A 106 -2.19 0.89 7.80
C HIS A 106 -2.30 2.24 7.11
N ILE A 107 -2.77 3.27 7.83
CA ILE A 107 -2.76 4.65 7.37
C ILE A 107 -1.58 5.36 8.02
N ARG A 108 -0.76 6.03 7.23
CA ARG A 108 0.49 6.63 7.68
C ARG A 108 0.61 8.10 7.32
N LYS A 109 1.14 8.88 8.27
CA LYS A 109 1.66 10.23 8.05
C LYS A 109 3.16 10.18 8.29
N ILE A 110 3.95 10.35 7.24
CA ILE A 110 5.41 10.14 7.23
C ILE A 110 6.11 11.47 7.07
N TYR A 111 7.17 11.71 7.85
CA TYR A 111 7.98 12.93 7.81
C TYR A 111 9.49 12.67 7.63
N GLY A 112 9.92 11.42 7.57
CA GLY A 112 11.33 11.06 7.36
C GLY A 112 11.50 9.95 6.34
N PRO A 113 12.75 9.57 6.04
CA PRO A 113 13.04 8.49 5.12
C PRO A 113 12.63 7.13 5.69
N THR A 114 12.36 6.19 4.82
CA THR A 114 12.29 4.77 5.17
C THR A 114 13.63 4.12 4.87
N LYS A 115 14.21 3.41 5.84
CA LYS A 115 15.45 2.68 5.66
C LYS A 115 15.29 1.57 4.62
N LEU A 116 16.39 1.18 3.97
CA LEU A 116 16.41 0.05 3.06
C LEU A 116 16.00 -1.24 3.80
N HIS A 117 14.96 -1.90 3.31
CA HIS A 117 14.40 -3.13 3.87
C HIS A 117 13.63 -3.92 2.81
N ALA A 118 13.30 -5.15 3.12
CA ALA A 118 12.25 -5.93 2.48
C ALA A 118 11.12 -6.14 3.50
N ASP A 119 9.87 -6.17 3.04
CA ASP A 119 8.70 -6.30 3.94
C ASP A 119 8.59 -7.68 4.61
N GLY A 120 9.16 -8.70 3.96
CA GLY A 120 9.15 -10.07 4.44
C GLY A 120 7.88 -10.86 4.09
N PRO A 121 7.99 -12.18 4.03
CA PRO A 121 6.92 -13.06 3.55
C PRO A 121 5.83 -13.38 4.57
N ILE A 122 6.00 -13.01 5.86
CA ILE A 122 5.13 -13.44 6.96
C ILE A 122 4.62 -12.24 7.75
N SER A 123 3.33 -12.25 8.05
CA SER A 123 2.66 -11.14 8.72
C SER A 123 2.84 -11.06 10.24
N ASN A 124 3.18 -12.15 10.92
CA ASN A 124 3.36 -12.18 12.37
C ASN A 124 4.41 -13.21 12.80
N MET A 125 5.42 -12.73 13.53
CA MET A 125 6.22 -13.54 14.43
C MET A 125 6.01 -12.94 15.82
N SER A 126 5.22 -13.57 16.66
CA SER A 126 5.04 -13.13 18.05
C SER A 126 5.07 -14.32 19.00
N GLY A 127 6.06 -14.34 19.87
CA GLY A 127 6.12 -15.17 21.07
C GLY A 127 7.35 -16.08 21.17
N PRO A 128 7.77 -16.45 22.41
CA PRO A 128 8.93 -17.30 22.65
C PRO A 128 8.71 -18.78 22.32
N ASP A 129 7.48 -19.21 22.11
CA ASP A 129 7.13 -20.58 21.69
C ASP A 129 6.67 -20.57 20.24
N VAL A 130 7.63 -20.59 19.33
CA VAL A 130 7.37 -20.51 17.88
C VAL A 130 6.89 -21.85 17.35
N SER A 131 5.63 -22.16 17.53
CA SER A 131 4.92 -22.91 16.52
C SER A 131 4.60 -21.92 15.38
N ILE A 132 5.39 -21.93 14.31
CA ILE A 132 5.15 -21.10 13.13
C ILE A 132 3.87 -21.62 12.48
N THR A 133 2.73 -21.10 12.90
CA THR A 133 1.51 -21.26 12.12
C THR A 133 1.63 -20.26 10.99
N VAL A 134 2.08 -20.71 9.82
CA VAL A 134 2.10 -19.90 8.59
C VAL A 134 0.66 -19.70 8.15
N GLU A 135 -0.05 -18.82 8.82
CA GLU A 135 -1.45 -18.55 8.52
C GLU A 135 -1.63 -17.85 7.17
N LYS A 136 -0.68 -17.01 6.79
CA LYS A 136 -0.76 -16.25 5.53
C LYS A 136 0.63 -15.86 5.04
N ILE A 137 0.93 -16.22 3.81
CA ILE A 137 2.13 -15.78 3.12
C ILE A 137 1.79 -14.51 2.35
N ARG A 138 2.52 -13.44 2.61
CA ARG A 138 2.44 -12.22 1.81
C ARG A 138 2.92 -12.49 0.40
N SER A 139 2.12 -12.15 -0.57
CA SER A 139 2.44 -12.33 -1.98
C SER A 139 2.79 -11.01 -2.66
N LEU A 140 2.15 -9.92 -2.23
CA LEU A 140 2.38 -8.58 -2.75
C LEU A 140 2.32 -7.53 -1.63
N SER A 141 3.23 -6.57 -1.68
CA SER A 141 3.16 -5.31 -0.94
C SER A 141 2.40 -4.28 -1.75
N LEU A 142 1.59 -3.46 -1.10
CA LEU A 142 0.80 -2.42 -1.74
C LEU A 142 0.88 -1.12 -0.93
N ILE A 143 1.22 -0.02 -1.62
CA ILE A 143 1.24 1.33 -1.07
C ILE A 143 0.39 2.22 -1.96
N ILE A 144 -0.58 2.95 -1.38
CA ILE A 144 -1.39 3.95 -2.08
C ILE A 144 -1.03 5.32 -1.54
N ALA A 145 -0.67 6.25 -2.43
CA ALA A 145 -0.39 7.64 -2.08
C ALA A 145 -1.70 8.44 -1.91
N LEU A 146 -1.83 9.15 -0.81
CA LEU A 146 -2.99 10.01 -0.56
C LEU A 146 -2.73 11.47 -0.94
N ASN A 147 -1.45 11.87 -1.06
CA ASN A 147 -1.05 13.21 -1.51
C ASN A 147 0.17 13.13 -2.43
N SER A 148 0.47 14.25 -3.08
CA SER A 148 1.66 14.41 -3.95
C SER A 148 2.36 15.77 -3.74
N ASP A 149 1.86 16.58 -2.83
CA ASP A 149 2.33 17.93 -2.48
C ASP A 149 3.48 17.92 -1.46
N TYR A 150 4.33 16.92 -1.50
CA TYR A 150 5.54 16.81 -0.69
C TYR A 150 6.81 16.86 -1.56
N ASP A 151 7.93 17.27 -0.97
CA ASP A 151 9.23 17.32 -1.63
C ASP A 151 10.10 16.14 -1.21
N GLY A 152 10.81 15.53 -2.18
CA GLY A 152 11.55 14.29 -1.95
C GLY A 152 10.63 13.09 -1.78
N GLY A 153 11.02 12.12 -0.96
CA GLY A 153 10.19 10.99 -0.56
C GLY A 153 9.94 9.95 -1.66
N GLU A 154 10.74 9.97 -2.72
CA GLU A 154 10.68 8.97 -3.80
C GLU A 154 10.91 7.56 -3.24
N ILE A 155 10.17 6.60 -3.77
CA ILE A 155 10.36 5.18 -3.49
C ILE A 155 11.46 4.67 -4.42
N VAL A 156 12.48 4.01 -3.85
CA VAL A 156 13.65 3.52 -4.57
C VAL A 156 13.76 2.01 -4.41
N PHE A 157 13.92 1.32 -5.52
CA PHE A 157 14.21 -0.12 -5.61
C PHE A 157 15.60 -0.29 -6.24
N PRO A 158 16.67 -0.36 -5.43
CA PRO A 158 18.04 -0.35 -5.95
C PRO A 158 18.35 -1.57 -6.82
N CYS A 159 17.82 -2.75 -6.48
CA CYS A 159 18.05 -3.97 -7.27
C CYS A 159 17.39 -3.94 -8.65
N GLN A 160 16.31 -3.17 -8.81
CA GLN A 160 15.60 -2.99 -10.07
C GLN A 160 16.05 -1.75 -10.83
N ASN A 161 16.97 -0.96 -10.27
CA ASN A 161 17.33 0.37 -10.79
C ASN A 161 16.09 1.22 -11.09
N PHE A 162 15.12 1.19 -10.17
CA PHE A 162 13.84 1.86 -10.33
C PHE A 162 13.59 2.85 -9.19
N LYS A 163 13.11 4.03 -9.54
CA LYS A 163 12.77 5.11 -8.61
C LYS A 163 11.52 5.81 -9.10
N THR A 164 10.59 6.07 -8.19
CA THR A 164 9.35 6.77 -8.53
C THR A 164 8.84 7.61 -7.35
N LYS A 165 8.15 8.69 -7.68
CA LYS A 165 7.29 9.44 -6.76
C LYS A 165 5.85 9.18 -7.16
N LEU A 166 5.06 8.66 -6.24
CA LEU A 166 3.65 8.42 -6.49
C LEU A 166 2.89 9.76 -6.48
N THR A 167 1.94 9.88 -7.38
CA THR A 167 0.97 10.98 -7.36
C THR A 167 -0.25 10.60 -6.51
N ARG A 168 -1.06 11.59 -6.15
CA ARG A 168 -2.28 11.38 -5.37
C ARG A 168 -3.20 10.36 -6.03
N GLY A 169 -3.64 9.38 -5.26
CA GLY A 169 -4.53 8.31 -5.73
C GLY A 169 -3.83 7.20 -6.50
N GLU A 170 -2.49 7.27 -6.70
CA GLU A 170 -1.74 6.17 -7.30
C GLU A 170 -1.37 5.10 -6.29
N ALA A 171 -1.28 3.86 -6.75
CA ALA A 171 -0.74 2.74 -6.01
C ALA A 171 0.47 2.13 -6.68
N ILE A 172 1.43 1.69 -5.87
CA ILE A 172 2.53 0.82 -6.28
C ILE A 172 2.36 -0.54 -5.62
N VAL A 173 2.57 -1.60 -6.40
CA VAL A 173 2.47 -2.99 -5.95
C VAL A 173 3.72 -3.74 -6.38
N PHE A 174 4.28 -4.53 -5.47
CA PHE A 174 5.54 -5.25 -5.69
C PHE A 174 5.65 -6.47 -4.76
N PRO A 175 6.52 -7.46 -5.07
CA PRO A 175 6.78 -8.57 -4.18
C PRO A 175 7.38 -8.13 -2.84
N PRO A 176 6.95 -8.70 -1.68
CA PRO A 176 7.44 -8.31 -0.35
C PRO A 176 8.80 -8.93 0.01
N TYR A 177 9.43 -9.63 -0.93
CA TYR A 177 10.57 -10.49 -0.66
C TYR A 177 11.92 -9.76 -0.75
N TRP A 178 12.98 -10.47 -0.36
CA TRP A 178 14.38 -10.03 -0.47
C TRP A 178 14.80 -9.63 -1.89
N THR A 179 14.05 -10.06 -2.90
CA THR A 179 14.24 -9.66 -4.30
C THR A 179 13.91 -8.20 -4.57
N HIS A 180 13.06 -7.59 -3.73
CA HIS A 180 12.59 -6.21 -3.87
C HIS A 180 12.89 -5.36 -2.62
N PRO A 181 14.17 -5.28 -2.18
CA PRO A 181 14.52 -4.34 -1.13
C PRO A 181 14.24 -2.93 -1.62
N HIS A 182 13.66 -2.12 -0.75
CA HIS A 182 13.28 -0.76 -1.09
C HIS A 182 13.46 0.19 0.08
N ASN A 183 13.60 1.45 -0.24
CA ASN A 183 13.64 2.55 0.72
C ASN A 183 12.88 3.74 0.17
N THR A 184 12.72 4.77 0.98
CA THR A 184 12.28 6.08 0.48
C THR A 184 13.32 7.13 0.79
N GLU A 185 13.47 8.08 -0.12
CA GLU A 185 14.31 9.23 0.12
C GLU A 185 13.74 10.14 1.20
N GLU A 186 14.59 11.02 1.70
CA GLU A 186 14.20 12.00 2.72
C GLU A 186 13.14 12.96 2.18
N LEU A 187 12.17 13.26 3.04
CA LEU A 187 11.23 14.35 2.80
C LEU A 187 11.89 15.68 3.14
N LYS A 188 11.69 16.68 2.29
CA LYS A 188 12.28 18.01 2.41
C LYS A 188 11.22 19.05 2.79
N ASN A 189 11.67 20.24 3.16
CA ASN A 189 10.83 21.42 3.39
C ASN A 189 9.70 21.20 4.40
N ASN A 190 9.91 20.33 5.41
CA ASN A 190 8.91 19.97 6.41
C ASN A 190 7.58 19.46 5.82
N THR A 191 7.65 18.82 4.67
CA THR A 191 6.47 18.22 4.03
C THR A 191 6.16 16.84 4.59
N PHE A 192 4.93 16.37 4.37
CA PHE A 192 4.44 15.08 4.86
C PHE A 192 3.93 14.24 3.70
N ARG A 193 4.23 12.94 3.75
CA ARG A 193 3.66 11.95 2.84
C ARG A 193 2.60 11.14 3.58
N TYR A 194 1.39 11.08 3.00
CA TYR A 194 0.29 10.27 3.51
C TYR A 194 0.09 9.05 2.63
N THR A 195 -0.03 7.88 3.24
CA THR A 195 -0.18 6.61 2.51
C THR A 195 -1.13 5.64 3.20
N ILE A 196 -1.74 4.76 2.40
CA ILE A 196 -2.32 3.49 2.87
C ILE A 196 -1.33 2.39 2.49
N ASN A 197 -0.97 1.55 3.46
CA ASN A 197 -0.09 0.41 3.26
C ASN A 197 -0.80 -0.89 3.69
N THR A 198 -0.65 -1.92 2.88
CA THR A 198 -1.14 -3.27 3.21
C THR A 198 -0.38 -4.32 2.40
N TRP A 199 -0.63 -5.59 2.70
CA TRP A 199 -0.07 -6.73 1.98
C TRP A 199 -1.20 -7.64 1.55
N LEU A 200 -1.10 -8.15 0.34
CA LEU A 200 -2.01 -9.14 -0.22
C LEU A 200 -1.43 -10.54 0.02
N SER A 201 -2.29 -11.46 0.38
CA SER A 201 -2.02 -12.90 0.50
C SER A 201 -2.97 -13.65 -0.42
N PHE A 202 -2.45 -14.66 -1.08
CA PHE A 202 -3.20 -15.53 -1.99
C PHE A 202 -3.28 -16.96 -1.42
#